data_c6b1eb41acfb2b7f9221756755b1055c
#
_entry.id   c6b1eb41acfb2b7f9221756755b1055c
#
_cell.length_a   1.000
_cell.length_b   1.000
_cell.length_c   1.000
_cell.angle_alpha   90.00
_cell.angle_beta   90.00
_cell.angle_gamma   90.00
#
_symmetry.space_group_name_H-M   'P 1'
#
loop_
_entity.id
_entity.type
_entity.pdbx_description
1 polymer ?
#
loop_
_entity_poly.entity_id
_entity_poly.type
_entity_poly.pdbx_seq_one_letter_code
_entity_poly.pdbx_strand_id
1 'polypeptide(L)'
;MRTRASIWVATGALLSACAAPYTRTAPEPLEHLPSLVGDYFPLRSSAMGTTYYIYVRYPEGYSKDPRRRYPIAYLLDGDSMFPMLAPEHLFLNYDDQIPDAIIVGIAYGSFAPPVNHREVDFGRRAADFERFLRTELIPRVEARVRADPTRRILVGQSFGASFVLYSAYDDPDLFWARIASNPSARMHAELLTQAPHATNREDLHLFLVSGTANNAQGRHFALVLSDRWSRGLAPWKFEEIDISGGTHAADLPNAYRLALRRLFRVAP
;
A
#
# COMPACT_ATOMS: atom_id res chain seq x y z
N MET A 1 62.98 44.76 -62.28
CA MET A 1 63.06 43.79 -61.21
C MET A 1 61.61 43.35 -60.92
N ARG A 2 61.20 42.15 -61.33
CA ARG A 2 59.88 41.59 -61.12
C ARG A 2 59.99 40.36 -60.24
N THR A 3 59.55 40.43 -59.03
CA THR A 3 59.53 39.31 -58.07
C THR A 3 58.28 38.44 -58.34
N ARG A 4 58.51 37.17 -58.61
CA ARG A 4 57.49 36.16 -58.76
C ARG A 4 57.19 35.62 -57.36
N ALA A 5 55.88 35.71 -56.96
CA ALA A 5 55.36 35.07 -55.77
C ALA A 5 54.90 33.64 -56.12
N SER A 6 55.43 32.65 -55.43
CA SER A 6 55.06 31.23 -55.57
C SER A 6 53.88 30.94 -54.61
N ILE A 7 52.76 30.45 -55.16
CA ILE A 7 51.66 30.04 -54.41
C ILE A 7 51.79 28.53 -54.10
N TRP A 8 51.88 28.19 -52.84
CA TRP A 8 51.78 26.81 -52.36
C TRP A 8 50.34 26.43 -52.17
N VAL A 9 49.81 25.42 -52.91
CA VAL A 9 48.50 24.80 -52.70
C VAL A 9 48.70 23.65 -51.75
N ALA A 10 48.17 23.78 -50.52
CA ALA A 10 48.16 22.71 -49.56
C ALA A 10 46.91 21.82 -49.81
N THR A 11 47.19 20.61 -50.27
CA THR A 11 46.15 19.57 -50.43
C THR A 11 45.80 18.97 -49.03
N GLY A 12 44.72 19.41 -48.41
CA GLY A 12 44.23 18.81 -47.18
C GLY A 12 43.56 17.47 -47.47
N ALA A 13 44.12 16.38 -47.00
CA ALA A 13 43.48 15.07 -46.98
C ALA A 13 42.41 15.03 -45.88
N LEU A 14 41.15 14.99 -46.28
CA LEU A 14 40.01 14.71 -45.38
C LEU A 14 40.05 13.23 -44.96
N LEU A 15 40.54 12.96 -43.75
CA LEU A 15 40.35 11.67 -43.07
C LEU A 15 38.89 11.54 -42.64
N SER A 16 38.09 10.84 -43.43
CA SER A 16 36.74 10.42 -43.07
C SER A 16 36.87 9.32 -42.02
N ALA A 17 36.76 9.68 -40.74
CA ALA A 17 36.63 8.72 -39.64
C ALA A 17 35.24 8.07 -39.74
N CYS A 18 35.18 6.84 -40.25
CA CYS A 18 33.99 5.99 -40.13
C CYS A 18 33.78 5.70 -38.63
N ALA A 19 32.87 6.47 -38.02
CA ALA A 19 32.36 6.10 -36.69
C ALA A 19 31.62 4.77 -36.84
N ALA A 20 32.14 3.72 -36.22
CA ALA A 20 31.42 2.44 -36.11
C ALA A 20 30.08 2.68 -35.39
N PRO A 21 29.00 2.10 -35.85
CA PRO A 21 27.72 2.27 -35.17
C PRO A 21 27.83 1.74 -33.72
N TYR A 22 27.58 2.61 -32.76
CA TYR A 22 27.50 2.22 -31.34
C TYR A 22 26.31 1.31 -31.18
N THR A 23 26.52 0.01 -31.21
CA THR A 23 25.49 -0.98 -30.88
C THR A 23 25.25 -0.90 -29.36
N ARG A 24 24.16 -0.27 -28.97
CA ARG A 24 23.70 -0.28 -27.60
C ARG A 24 23.25 -1.70 -27.27
N THR A 25 24.14 -2.47 -26.63
CA THR A 25 23.75 -3.75 -26.03
C THR A 25 22.68 -3.47 -24.99
N ALA A 26 21.58 -4.21 -25.04
CA ALA A 26 20.56 -4.14 -23.97
C ALA A 26 21.27 -4.39 -22.64
N PRO A 27 20.99 -3.58 -21.61
CA PRO A 27 21.58 -3.83 -20.29
C PRO A 27 21.21 -5.24 -19.83
N GLU A 28 22.17 -5.93 -19.22
CA GLU A 28 21.88 -7.22 -18.60
C GLU A 28 20.78 -7.08 -17.57
N PRO A 29 19.87 -8.08 -17.45
CA PRO A 29 18.84 -8.07 -16.42
C PRO A 29 19.49 -7.95 -15.04
N LEU A 30 18.97 -7.02 -14.22
CA LEU A 30 19.42 -6.91 -12.84
C LEU A 30 18.96 -8.14 -12.05
N GLU A 31 19.82 -8.67 -11.19
CA GLU A 31 19.47 -9.72 -10.26
C GLU A 31 18.48 -9.19 -9.21
N HIS A 32 17.61 -10.06 -8.70
CA HIS A 32 16.71 -9.72 -7.61
C HIS A 32 17.49 -9.52 -6.32
N LEU A 33 16.99 -8.59 -5.45
CA LEU A 33 17.55 -8.42 -4.12
C LEU A 33 17.32 -9.70 -3.29
N PRO A 34 18.37 -10.41 -2.84
CA PRO A 34 18.22 -11.70 -2.16
C PRO A 34 17.43 -11.61 -0.85
N SER A 35 17.39 -10.42 -0.23
CA SER A 35 16.67 -10.17 1.03
C SER A 35 15.17 -9.91 0.86
N LEU A 36 14.70 -9.71 -0.37
CA LEU A 36 13.27 -9.51 -0.64
C LEU A 36 12.60 -10.85 -1.00
N VAL A 37 12.43 -11.70 0.02
CA VAL A 37 11.75 -12.99 -0.15
C VAL A 37 10.26 -12.77 -0.32
N GLY A 38 9.75 -13.05 -1.52
CA GLY A 38 8.33 -12.88 -1.80
C GLY A 38 7.97 -13.26 -3.23
N ASP A 39 6.68 -13.26 -3.48
CA ASP A 39 6.09 -13.51 -4.80
C ASP A 39 5.53 -12.22 -5.40
N TYR A 40 5.42 -12.25 -6.70
CA TYR A 40 4.75 -11.22 -7.48
C TYR A 40 3.92 -11.86 -8.59
N PHE A 41 2.69 -11.38 -8.77
CA PHE A 41 1.88 -11.80 -9.91
C PHE A 41 0.88 -10.71 -10.34
N PRO A 42 0.59 -10.59 -11.66
CA PRO A 42 -0.50 -9.75 -12.12
C PRO A 42 -1.85 -10.46 -11.89
N LEU A 43 -2.86 -9.69 -11.49
CA LEU A 43 -4.23 -10.15 -11.34
C LEU A 43 -5.18 -9.29 -12.16
N ARG A 44 -5.70 -9.85 -13.26
CA ARG A 44 -6.73 -9.22 -14.06
C ARG A 44 -8.06 -9.30 -13.30
N SER A 45 -8.62 -8.16 -12.95
CA SER A 45 -9.92 -8.08 -12.28
C SER A 45 -11.06 -7.98 -13.29
N SER A 46 -12.06 -8.84 -13.14
CA SER A 46 -13.32 -8.75 -13.87
C SER A 46 -14.21 -7.65 -13.30
N ALA A 47 -14.23 -7.48 -11.98
CA ALA A 47 -15.01 -6.44 -11.32
C ALA A 47 -14.56 -5.03 -11.70
N MET A 48 -13.24 -4.82 -11.80
CA MET A 48 -12.65 -3.51 -12.08
C MET A 48 -12.33 -3.28 -13.57
N GLY A 49 -12.19 -4.35 -14.36
CA GLY A 49 -11.82 -4.27 -15.78
C GLY A 49 -10.35 -3.89 -16.03
N THR A 50 -9.51 -3.95 -14.98
CA THR A 50 -8.09 -3.58 -15.04
C THR A 50 -7.21 -4.69 -14.46
N THR A 51 -5.89 -4.51 -14.52
CA THR A 51 -4.92 -5.43 -13.92
C THR A 51 -4.27 -4.77 -12.72
N TYR A 52 -4.27 -5.46 -11.60
CA TYR A 52 -3.50 -5.12 -10.41
C TYR A 52 -2.25 -5.98 -10.32
N TYR A 53 -1.23 -5.46 -9.67
CA TYR A 53 0.02 -6.16 -9.43
C TYR A 53 0.10 -6.52 -7.95
N ILE A 54 0.13 -7.81 -7.67
CA ILE A 54 0.04 -8.32 -6.30
C ILE A 54 1.43 -8.72 -5.85
N TYR A 55 1.92 -8.05 -4.81
CA TYR A 55 3.17 -8.34 -4.13
C TYR A 55 2.87 -9.12 -2.86
N VAL A 56 3.61 -10.18 -2.59
CA VAL A 56 3.43 -11.00 -1.40
C VAL A 56 4.77 -11.19 -0.72
N ARG A 57 4.90 -10.79 0.53
CA ARG A 57 6.05 -11.10 1.38
C ARG A 57 5.68 -12.14 2.40
N TYR A 58 6.52 -13.14 2.53
CA TYR A 58 6.38 -14.19 3.54
C TYR A 58 7.12 -13.81 4.83
N PRO A 59 6.64 -14.23 6.00
CA PRO A 59 7.36 -14.10 7.25
C PRO A 59 8.63 -14.96 7.26
N GLU A 60 9.60 -14.59 8.09
CA GLU A 60 10.79 -15.41 8.27
C GLU A 60 10.45 -16.82 8.77
N GLY A 61 11.18 -17.80 8.29
CA GLY A 61 10.93 -19.18 8.67
C GLY A 61 9.61 -19.75 8.15
N TYR A 62 8.95 -19.11 7.20
CA TYR A 62 7.69 -19.58 6.62
C TYR A 62 7.74 -21.05 6.18
N SER A 63 8.83 -21.51 5.59
CA SER A 63 9.00 -22.90 5.16
C SER A 63 9.24 -23.90 6.30
N LYS A 64 9.61 -23.45 7.51
CA LYS A 64 9.99 -24.32 8.63
C LYS A 64 8.80 -25.07 9.26
N ASP A 65 7.62 -24.45 9.30
CA ASP A 65 6.40 -25.07 9.80
C ASP A 65 5.26 -24.97 8.77
N PRO A 66 5.01 -26.04 8.02
CA PRO A 66 3.98 -26.04 6.98
C PRO A 66 2.54 -26.03 7.52
N ARG A 67 2.34 -26.22 8.83
CA ARG A 67 1.01 -26.19 9.46
C ARG A 67 0.66 -24.83 10.05
N ARG A 68 1.66 -23.99 10.33
CA ARG A 68 1.44 -22.66 10.90
C ARG A 68 0.68 -21.77 9.92
N ARG A 69 -0.39 -21.13 10.40
CA ARG A 69 -1.10 -20.06 9.71
C ARG A 69 -0.73 -18.71 10.30
N TYR A 70 -0.80 -17.67 9.48
CA TYR A 70 -0.32 -16.34 9.82
C TYR A 70 -1.42 -15.31 9.61
N PRO A 71 -1.53 -14.25 10.44
CA PRO A 71 -2.25 -13.05 10.08
C PRO A 71 -1.80 -12.57 8.70
N ILE A 72 -2.71 -11.93 7.98
CA ILE A 72 -2.41 -11.41 6.64
C ILE A 72 -2.81 -9.93 6.55
N ALA A 73 -1.87 -9.07 6.16
CA ALA A 73 -2.09 -7.65 5.99
C ALA A 73 -2.14 -7.30 4.50
N TYR A 74 -3.26 -6.73 4.08
CA TYR A 74 -3.48 -6.20 2.74
C TYR A 74 -3.22 -4.70 2.75
N LEU A 75 -2.23 -4.26 1.99
CA LEU A 75 -1.80 -2.88 1.86
C LEU A 75 -2.36 -2.29 0.57
N LEU A 76 -3.24 -1.31 0.68
CA LEU A 76 -3.64 -0.50 -0.46
C LEU A 76 -2.45 0.32 -0.97
N ASP A 77 -2.51 0.84 -2.20
CA ASP A 77 -1.39 1.58 -2.79
C ASP A 77 -0.05 0.82 -2.72
N GLY A 78 -0.07 -0.45 -3.08
CA GLY A 78 1.06 -1.37 -2.95
C GLY A 78 2.35 -0.90 -3.59
N ASP A 79 2.28 -0.03 -4.61
CA ASP A 79 3.46 0.57 -5.25
C ASP A 79 4.32 1.38 -4.26
N SER A 80 3.69 2.02 -3.25
CA SER A 80 4.38 2.78 -2.21
C SER A 80 4.43 2.09 -0.86
N MET A 81 3.29 1.50 -0.45
CA MET A 81 3.18 0.97 0.90
C MET A 81 3.91 -0.35 1.07
N PHE A 82 3.92 -1.22 0.05
CA PHE A 82 4.57 -2.51 0.18
C PHE A 82 6.09 -2.40 0.38
N PRO A 83 6.85 -1.63 -0.43
CA PRO A 83 8.28 -1.46 -0.19
C PRO A 83 8.63 -0.76 1.12
N MET A 84 7.69 -0.02 1.71
CA MET A 84 7.87 0.66 3.00
C MET A 84 7.56 -0.25 4.19
N LEU A 85 6.38 -0.88 4.20
CA LEU A 85 5.86 -1.58 5.38
C LEU A 85 6.22 -3.07 5.42
N ALA A 86 6.45 -3.71 4.28
CA ALA A 86 6.78 -5.13 4.26
C ALA A 86 8.16 -5.44 4.88
N PRO A 87 9.23 -4.67 4.61
CA PRO A 87 10.48 -4.80 5.36
C PRO A 87 10.35 -4.35 6.82
N GLU A 88 9.60 -3.28 7.10
CA GLU A 88 9.41 -2.80 8.47
C GLU A 88 8.78 -3.84 9.37
N HIS A 89 7.80 -4.60 8.86
CA HIS A 89 7.13 -5.64 9.67
C HIS A 89 8.11 -6.67 10.24
N LEU A 90 9.22 -6.94 9.58
CA LEU A 90 10.29 -7.80 10.10
C LEU A 90 10.88 -7.22 11.39
N PHE A 91 11.19 -5.92 11.39
CA PHE A 91 11.75 -5.25 12.58
C PHE A 91 10.71 -5.13 13.69
N LEU A 92 9.44 -4.92 13.35
CA LEU A 92 8.35 -4.94 14.34
C LEU A 92 8.21 -6.32 15.01
N ASN A 93 8.47 -7.40 14.28
CA ASN A 93 8.49 -8.73 14.86
C ASN A 93 9.68 -8.91 15.83
N TYR A 94 10.88 -8.43 15.48
CA TYR A 94 12.05 -8.56 16.34
C TYR A 94 11.98 -7.68 17.59
N ASP A 95 11.67 -6.39 17.41
CA ASP A 95 11.80 -5.41 18.49
C ASP A 95 10.50 -5.23 19.28
N ASP A 96 9.36 -5.20 18.59
CA ASP A 96 8.06 -4.95 19.19
C ASP A 96 7.27 -6.25 19.47
N GLN A 97 7.82 -7.42 19.16
CA GLN A 97 7.16 -8.72 19.36
C GLN A 97 5.79 -8.82 18.64
N ILE A 98 5.60 -8.03 17.57
CA ILE A 98 4.43 -8.13 16.70
C ILE A 98 4.46 -9.51 16.04
N PRO A 99 3.36 -10.29 16.04
CA PRO A 99 3.35 -11.58 15.37
C PRO A 99 3.75 -11.51 13.90
N ASP A 100 4.51 -12.49 13.43
CA ASP A 100 4.77 -12.67 12.00
C ASP A 100 3.48 -12.62 11.19
N ALA A 101 3.51 -11.96 10.05
CA ALA A 101 2.39 -11.84 9.14
C ALA A 101 2.81 -12.00 7.68
N ILE A 102 1.88 -12.43 6.85
CA ILE A 102 2.00 -12.34 5.40
C ILE A 102 1.60 -10.92 5.01
N ILE A 103 2.44 -10.24 4.23
CA ILE A 103 2.16 -8.88 3.78
C ILE A 103 1.85 -8.90 2.29
N VAL A 104 0.71 -8.34 1.91
CA VAL A 104 0.23 -8.29 0.52
C VAL A 104 0.07 -6.85 0.09
N GLY A 105 0.76 -6.45 -0.97
CA GLY A 105 0.59 -5.13 -1.60
C GLY A 105 -0.33 -5.23 -2.81
N ILE A 106 -1.33 -4.35 -2.88
CA ILE A 106 -2.24 -4.21 -4.01
C ILE A 106 -1.80 -2.99 -4.80
N ALA A 107 -1.09 -3.21 -5.91
CA ALA A 107 -0.39 -2.19 -6.65
C ALA A 107 -1.01 -1.95 -8.05
N TYR A 108 -0.76 -0.78 -8.60
CA TYR A 108 -1.16 -0.39 -9.94
C TYR A 108 -0.04 -0.58 -10.98
N GLY A 109 1.22 -0.72 -10.51
CA GLY A 109 2.42 -0.73 -11.34
C GLY A 109 2.96 0.68 -11.62
N SER A 110 2.38 1.71 -11.00
CA SER A 110 2.84 3.10 -11.07
C SER A 110 2.24 3.93 -9.94
N PHE A 111 2.99 4.96 -9.53
CA PHE A 111 2.48 6.00 -8.62
C PHE A 111 1.58 7.02 -9.32
N ALA A 112 1.71 7.18 -10.64
CA ALA A 112 1.13 8.29 -11.36
C ALA A 112 -0.05 7.88 -12.25
N PRO A 113 -1.07 8.76 -12.41
CA PRO A 113 -2.06 8.63 -13.47
C PRO A 113 -1.40 8.63 -14.88
N PRO A 114 -2.02 8.01 -15.89
CA PRO A 114 -3.31 7.34 -15.86
C PRO A 114 -3.25 5.89 -15.37
N VAL A 115 -2.07 5.35 -15.08
CA VAL A 115 -1.90 3.94 -14.67
C VAL A 115 -2.43 3.73 -13.26
N ASN A 116 -2.17 4.67 -12.34
CA ASN A 116 -2.71 4.63 -11.00
C ASN A 116 -4.15 5.17 -10.96
N HIS A 117 -5.10 4.30 -10.69
CA HIS A 117 -6.55 4.59 -10.67
C HIS A 117 -7.11 4.77 -9.25
N ARG A 118 -6.28 4.89 -8.22
CA ARG A 118 -6.67 4.87 -6.81
C ARG A 118 -7.83 5.83 -6.45
N GLU A 119 -7.86 7.02 -7.05
CA GLU A 119 -8.92 8.00 -6.79
C GLU A 119 -10.29 7.52 -7.29
N VAL A 120 -10.32 6.78 -8.39
CA VAL A 120 -11.53 6.16 -8.93
C VAL A 120 -11.92 4.94 -8.12
N ASP A 121 -10.97 4.07 -7.84
CA ASP A 121 -11.19 2.76 -7.23
C ASP A 121 -11.62 2.91 -5.77
N PHE A 122 -10.97 3.79 -5.03
CA PHE A 122 -11.29 4.04 -3.62
C PHE A 122 -12.45 5.01 -3.41
N GLY A 123 -12.87 5.74 -4.46
CA GLY A 123 -13.98 6.70 -4.43
C GLY A 123 -15.23 6.16 -5.11
N ARG A 124 -15.52 6.68 -6.32
CA ARG A 124 -16.78 6.38 -7.03
C ARG A 124 -17.00 4.90 -7.39
N ARG A 125 -15.94 4.07 -7.40
CA ARG A 125 -16.00 2.62 -7.63
C ARG A 125 -15.69 1.79 -6.39
N ALA A 126 -15.81 2.37 -5.20
CA ALA A 126 -15.49 1.69 -3.95
C ALA A 126 -16.23 0.35 -3.79
N ALA A 127 -17.52 0.29 -4.14
CA ALA A 127 -18.31 -0.95 -4.11
C ALA A 127 -17.78 -2.04 -5.07
N ASP A 128 -17.35 -1.64 -6.28
CA ASP A 128 -16.72 -2.57 -7.22
C ASP A 128 -15.38 -3.07 -6.71
N PHE A 129 -14.59 -2.16 -6.10
CA PHE A 129 -13.28 -2.50 -5.55
C PHE A 129 -13.43 -3.41 -4.32
N GLU A 130 -14.41 -3.17 -3.45
CA GLU A 130 -14.74 -4.08 -2.34
C GLU A 130 -15.13 -5.48 -2.86
N ARG A 131 -15.96 -5.53 -3.91
CA ARG A 131 -16.30 -6.79 -4.57
C ARG A 131 -15.06 -7.49 -5.14
N PHE A 132 -14.13 -6.74 -5.79
CA PHE A 132 -12.85 -7.27 -6.25
C PHE A 132 -12.04 -7.89 -5.11
N LEU A 133 -11.90 -7.17 -3.98
CA LEU A 133 -11.20 -7.69 -2.81
C LEU A 133 -11.82 -9.02 -2.34
N ARG A 134 -13.13 -9.03 -2.14
CA ARG A 134 -13.85 -10.17 -1.58
C ARG A 134 -13.88 -11.39 -2.50
N THR A 135 -14.13 -11.19 -3.80
CA THR A 135 -14.44 -12.30 -4.72
C THR A 135 -13.28 -12.74 -5.59
N GLU A 136 -12.28 -11.89 -5.78
CA GLU A 136 -11.16 -12.16 -6.70
C GLU A 136 -9.81 -12.19 -5.99
N LEU A 137 -9.43 -11.09 -5.32
CA LEU A 137 -8.10 -10.94 -4.73
C LEU A 137 -7.88 -11.90 -3.54
N ILE A 138 -8.69 -11.77 -2.50
CA ILE A 138 -8.52 -12.54 -1.25
C ILE A 138 -8.53 -14.04 -1.53
N PRO A 139 -9.51 -14.61 -2.27
CA PRO A 139 -9.49 -16.03 -2.59
C PRO A 139 -8.25 -16.46 -3.38
N ARG A 140 -7.80 -15.61 -4.32
CA ARG A 140 -6.64 -15.90 -5.16
C ARG A 140 -5.32 -15.90 -4.38
N VAL A 141 -5.16 -14.97 -3.44
CA VAL A 141 -4.00 -14.90 -2.55
C VAL A 141 -4.02 -16.05 -1.54
N GLU A 142 -5.12 -16.20 -0.81
CA GLU A 142 -5.21 -17.15 0.30
C GLU A 142 -5.19 -18.64 -0.16
N ALA A 143 -5.53 -18.91 -1.41
CA ALA A 143 -5.30 -20.22 -2.01
C ALA A 143 -3.81 -20.58 -2.20
N ARG A 144 -2.91 -19.59 -2.12
CA ARG A 144 -1.47 -19.78 -2.34
C ARG A 144 -0.64 -19.70 -1.07
N VAL A 145 -1.20 -19.11 -0.01
CA VAL A 145 -0.47 -18.82 1.21
C VAL A 145 -1.18 -19.40 2.43
N ARG A 146 -0.44 -19.62 3.51
CA ARG A 146 -1.01 -20.10 4.78
C ARG A 146 -1.54 -18.96 5.65
N ALA A 147 -2.46 -18.18 5.09
CA ALA A 147 -3.15 -17.14 5.83
C ALA A 147 -4.15 -17.72 6.85
N ASP A 148 -4.31 -17.02 7.96
CA ASP A 148 -5.45 -17.17 8.86
C ASP A 148 -6.61 -16.29 8.34
N PRO A 149 -7.68 -16.88 7.77
CA PRO A 149 -8.77 -16.11 7.18
C PRO A 149 -9.59 -15.34 8.23
N THR A 150 -9.40 -15.62 9.52
CA THR A 150 -10.06 -14.89 10.61
C THR A 150 -9.28 -13.65 11.04
N ARG A 151 -8.02 -13.49 10.57
CA ARG A 151 -7.09 -12.41 10.97
C ARG A 151 -6.58 -11.61 9.77
N ARG A 152 -7.51 -11.18 8.91
CA ARG A 152 -7.21 -10.26 7.80
C ARG A 152 -7.12 -8.83 8.32
N ILE A 153 -6.09 -8.12 7.92
CA ILE A 153 -5.86 -6.69 8.25
C ILE A 153 -5.86 -5.90 6.94
N LEU A 154 -6.65 -4.81 6.88
CA LEU A 154 -6.63 -3.87 5.76
C LEU A 154 -5.95 -2.57 6.19
N VAL A 155 -4.98 -2.11 5.41
CA VAL A 155 -4.19 -0.90 5.69
C VAL A 155 -4.29 0.08 4.54
N GLY A 156 -4.59 1.33 4.84
CA GLY A 156 -4.65 2.39 3.84
C GLY A 156 -4.25 3.76 4.40
N GLN A 157 -3.81 4.62 3.48
CA GLN A 157 -3.41 5.98 3.79
C GLN A 157 -4.11 6.97 2.84
N SER A 158 -4.53 8.13 3.36
CA SER A 158 -5.18 9.19 2.57
C SER A 158 -6.47 8.67 1.89
N PHE A 159 -6.56 8.65 0.58
CA PHE A 159 -7.68 8.05 -0.16
C PHE A 159 -7.85 6.56 0.16
N GLY A 160 -6.73 5.82 0.31
CA GLY A 160 -6.76 4.43 0.77
C GLY A 160 -7.34 4.29 2.18
N ALA A 161 -7.04 5.23 3.10
CA ALA A 161 -7.64 5.24 4.43
C ALA A 161 -9.16 5.50 4.37
N SER A 162 -9.60 6.39 3.49
CA SER A 162 -11.03 6.63 3.29
C SER A 162 -11.74 5.38 2.76
N PHE A 163 -11.09 4.62 1.87
CA PHE A 163 -11.62 3.32 1.44
C PHE A 163 -11.62 2.28 2.57
N VAL A 164 -10.59 2.25 3.44
CA VAL A 164 -10.57 1.39 4.64
C VAL A 164 -11.79 1.65 5.51
N LEU A 165 -12.17 2.93 5.69
CA LEU A 165 -13.37 3.31 6.43
C LEU A 165 -14.65 2.89 5.70
N TYR A 166 -14.71 3.11 4.37
CA TYR A 166 -15.82 2.63 3.54
C TYR A 166 -16.01 1.11 3.71
N SER A 167 -14.94 0.32 3.58
CA SER A 167 -14.95 -1.14 3.77
C SER A 167 -15.43 -1.55 5.18
N ALA A 168 -15.15 -0.76 6.21
CA ALA A 168 -15.65 -1.04 7.55
C ALA A 168 -17.17 -0.88 7.65
N TYR A 169 -17.75 0.03 6.88
CA TYR A 169 -19.19 0.26 6.82
C TYR A 169 -19.91 -0.72 5.92
N ASP A 170 -19.35 -1.00 4.73
CA ASP A 170 -19.99 -1.81 3.69
C ASP A 170 -19.92 -3.32 3.99
N ASP A 171 -18.74 -3.81 4.40
CA ASP A 171 -18.53 -5.23 4.74
C ASP A 171 -17.65 -5.35 6.00
N PRO A 172 -18.25 -5.12 7.19
CA PRO A 172 -17.51 -5.17 8.45
C PRO A 172 -16.80 -6.51 8.68
N ASP A 173 -17.35 -7.62 8.18
CA ASP A 173 -16.86 -8.98 8.42
C ASP A 173 -15.67 -9.38 7.55
N LEU A 174 -15.39 -8.66 6.45
CA LEU A 174 -14.34 -9.02 5.50
C LEU A 174 -12.94 -8.97 6.12
N PHE A 175 -12.71 -7.98 7.01
CA PHE A 175 -11.43 -7.81 7.69
C PHE A 175 -11.61 -7.80 9.21
N TRP A 176 -10.73 -8.51 9.91
CA TRP A 176 -10.67 -8.53 11.36
C TRP A 176 -10.22 -7.18 11.94
N ALA A 177 -9.22 -6.56 11.29
CA ALA A 177 -8.70 -5.28 11.71
C ALA A 177 -8.51 -4.35 10.51
N ARG A 178 -8.67 -3.06 10.76
CA ARG A 178 -8.51 -1.99 9.78
C ARG A 178 -7.67 -0.87 10.34
N ILE A 179 -6.70 -0.39 9.53
CA ILE A 179 -5.81 0.71 9.90
C ILE A 179 -5.99 1.82 8.86
N ALA A 180 -6.68 2.88 9.26
CA ALA A 180 -6.96 4.05 8.43
C ALA A 180 -6.06 5.22 8.84
N SER A 181 -4.98 5.47 8.08
CA SER A 181 -4.03 6.53 8.37
C SER A 181 -4.36 7.80 7.58
N ASN A 182 -4.62 8.90 8.28
CA ASN A 182 -4.88 10.23 7.71
C ASN A 182 -5.93 10.20 6.58
N PRO A 183 -7.17 9.76 6.84
CA PRO A 183 -8.19 9.66 5.80
C PRO A 183 -8.48 11.01 5.15
N SER A 184 -8.81 10.98 3.86
CA SER A 184 -9.15 12.17 3.09
C SER A 184 -10.62 12.53 3.27
N ALA A 185 -10.91 13.76 3.68
CA ALA A 185 -12.27 14.30 3.74
C ALA A 185 -12.94 14.48 2.36
N ARG A 186 -12.22 14.25 1.27
CA ARG A 186 -12.74 14.38 -0.09
C ARG A 186 -13.51 13.14 -0.57
N MET A 187 -13.45 12.07 0.18
CA MET A 187 -14.10 10.79 -0.14
C MET A 187 -14.97 10.34 1.03
N HIS A 188 -16.09 9.71 0.69
CA HIS A 188 -16.99 9.04 1.65
C HIS A 188 -17.48 9.96 2.77
N ALA A 189 -17.88 11.19 2.44
CA ALA A 189 -18.47 12.13 3.40
C ALA A 189 -19.77 11.58 4.02
N GLU A 190 -20.47 10.67 3.34
CA GLU A 190 -21.65 9.94 3.80
C GLU A 190 -21.40 9.14 5.08
N LEU A 191 -20.15 8.69 5.33
CA LEU A 191 -19.78 7.97 6.56
C LEU A 191 -20.01 8.80 7.84
N LEU A 192 -20.10 10.13 7.70
CA LEU A 192 -20.44 11.01 8.83
C LEU A 192 -21.91 10.86 9.28
N THR A 193 -22.79 10.38 8.43
CA THR A 193 -24.23 10.33 8.68
C THR A 193 -24.83 8.93 8.61
N GLN A 194 -24.25 8.04 7.84
CA GLN A 194 -24.72 6.65 7.69
C GLN A 194 -24.33 5.79 8.89
N ALA A 195 -25.02 4.67 9.06
CA ALA A 195 -24.63 3.61 9.98
C ALA A 195 -23.91 2.49 9.22
N PRO A 196 -22.92 1.81 9.83
CA PRO A 196 -22.32 0.62 9.24
C PRO A 196 -23.35 -0.52 9.15
N HIS A 197 -23.10 -1.44 8.23
CA HIS A 197 -23.87 -2.68 8.16
C HIS A 197 -23.72 -3.49 9.46
N ALA A 198 -24.74 -4.29 9.77
CA ALA A 198 -24.71 -5.13 10.95
C ALA A 198 -23.70 -6.28 10.79
N THR A 199 -23.09 -6.68 11.89
CA THR A 199 -22.22 -7.85 12.00
C THR A 199 -22.53 -8.64 13.26
N ASN A 200 -22.25 -9.93 13.25
CA ASN A 200 -22.29 -10.78 14.43
C ASN A 200 -20.90 -10.98 15.08
N ARG A 201 -19.86 -10.35 14.54
CA ARG A 201 -18.51 -10.42 15.08
C ARG A 201 -18.30 -9.39 16.18
N GLU A 202 -17.73 -9.82 17.30
CA GLU A 202 -17.39 -8.97 18.45
C GLU A 202 -15.88 -8.66 18.54
N ASP A 203 -15.10 -9.25 17.63
CA ASP A 203 -13.63 -9.16 17.63
C ASP A 203 -13.08 -8.20 16.59
N LEU A 204 -13.92 -7.42 15.93
CA LEU A 204 -13.50 -6.46 14.90
C LEU A 204 -12.78 -5.26 15.52
N HIS A 205 -11.73 -4.76 14.82
CA HIS A 205 -10.94 -3.61 15.24
C HIS A 205 -10.87 -2.54 14.14
N LEU A 206 -10.97 -1.28 14.53
CA LEU A 206 -10.73 -0.13 13.66
C LEU A 206 -9.82 0.88 14.36
N PHE A 207 -8.66 1.12 13.74
CA PHE A 207 -7.71 2.14 14.16
C PHE A 207 -7.80 3.33 13.21
N LEU A 208 -8.18 4.47 13.76
CA LEU A 208 -8.13 5.77 13.05
C LEU A 208 -6.87 6.49 13.50
N VAL A 209 -5.90 6.61 12.61
CA VAL A 209 -4.63 7.26 12.92
C VAL A 209 -4.57 8.62 12.24
N SER A 210 -4.20 9.66 12.97
CA SER A 210 -4.10 11.02 12.44
C SER A 210 -2.89 11.76 12.97
N GLY A 211 -2.11 12.35 12.06
CA GLY A 211 -1.03 13.26 12.42
C GLY A 211 -1.56 14.60 12.89
N THR A 212 -1.04 15.14 14.01
CA THR A 212 -1.51 16.42 14.56
C THR A 212 -1.11 17.62 13.68
N ALA A 213 -0.10 17.46 12.81
CA ALA A 213 0.30 18.44 11.80
C ALA A 213 -0.24 18.11 10.38
N ASN A 214 -1.24 17.22 10.28
CA ASN A 214 -1.96 17.01 9.02
C ASN A 214 -2.68 18.29 8.59
N ASN A 215 -3.08 18.39 7.31
CA ASN A 215 -3.88 19.53 6.85
C ASN A 215 -5.20 19.64 7.65
N ALA A 216 -5.66 20.89 7.84
CA ALA A 216 -6.79 21.19 8.72
C ALA A 216 -8.08 20.42 8.36
N GLN A 217 -8.35 20.23 7.06
CA GLN A 217 -9.56 19.52 6.59
C GLN A 217 -9.49 18.03 6.93
N GLY A 218 -8.35 17.36 6.68
CA GLY A 218 -8.16 15.95 7.00
C GLY A 218 -8.17 15.70 8.52
N ARG A 219 -7.54 16.60 9.29
CA ARG A 219 -7.56 16.53 10.74
C ARG A 219 -8.98 16.69 11.30
N HIS A 220 -9.72 17.68 10.82
CA HIS A 220 -11.11 17.90 11.23
C HIS A 220 -11.98 16.67 10.92
N PHE A 221 -11.85 16.09 9.73
CA PHE A 221 -12.58 14.89 9.33
C PHE A 221 -12.31 13.71 10.27
N ALA A 222 -11.04 13.47 10.61
CA ALA A 222 -10.66 12.43 11.56
C ALA A 222 -11.28 12.65 12.95
N LEU A 223 -11.23 13.87 13.46
CA LEU A 223 -11.83 14.21 14.77
C LEU A 223 -13.34 14.02 14.83
N VAL A 224 -14.06 14.38 13.75
CA VAL A 224 -15.52 14.17 13.69
C VAL A 224 -15.88 12.68 13.67
N LEU A 225 -15.12 11.89 12.92
CA LEU A 225 -15.30 10.42 12.92
C LEU A 225 -14.99 9.81 14.28
N SER A 226 -13.91 10.26 14.91
CA SER A 226 -13.50 9.79 16.24
C SER A 226 -14.58 10.10 17.29
N ASP A 227 -15.10 11.32 17.36
CA ASP A 227 -16.18 11.69 18.25
C ASP A 227 -17.42 10.80 18.04
N ARG A 228 -17.79 10.54 16.78
CA ARG A 228 -18.93 9.70 16.44
C ARG A 228 -18.78 8.26 16.95
N TRP A 229 -17.63 7.64 16.70
CA TRP A 229 -17.41 6.23 17.03
C TRP A 229 -17.07 5.99 18.50
N SER A 230 -16.48 6.96 19.18
CA SER A 230 -16.25 6.91 20.63
C SER A 230 -17.55 6.84 21.44
N ARG A 231 -18.68 7.20 20.85
CA ARG A 231 -20.02 7.11 21.46
C ARG A 231 -20.67 5.72 21.34
N GLY A 232 -19.93 4.71 20.88
CA GLY A 232 -20.42 3.33 20.81
C GLY A 232 -21.38 3.03 19.65
N LEU A 233 -21.36 3.84 18.58
CA LEU A 233 -22.23 3.69 17.41
C LEU A 233 -21.62 2.79 16.32
N ALA A 234 -20.56 2.05 16.62
CA ALA A 234 -19.84 1.23 15.68
C ALA A 234 -19.75 -0.22 16.13
N PRO A 235 -19.78 -1.21 15.22
CA PRO A 235 -19.71 -2.62 15.56
C PRO A 235 -18.29 -3.13 15.84
N TRP A 236 -17.28 -2.28 15.72
CA TRP A 236 -15.86 -2.61 15.95
C TRP A 236 -15.33 -1.98 17.24
N LYS A 237 -14.28 -2.56 17.78
CA LYS A 237 -13.45 -1.93 18.82
C LYS A 237 -12.69 -0.80 18.17
N PHE A 238 -13.11 0.43 18.49
CA PHE A 238 -12.55 1.65 17.92
C PHE A 238 -11.42 2.20 18.77
N GLU A 239 -10.31 2.55 18.13
CA GLU A 239 -9.21 3.27 18.76
C GLU A 239 -8.72 4.42 17.88
N GLU A 240 -8.68 5.63 18.45
CA GLU A 240 -8.00 6.78 17.86
C GLU A 240 -6.52 6.80 18.26
N ILE A 241 -5.65 7.11 17.31
CA ILE A 241 -4.21 7.26 17.52
C ILE A 241 -3.76 8.60 16.93
N ASP A 242 -3.38 9.53 17.80
CA ASP A 242 -2.76 10.80 17.40
C ASP A 242 -1.25 10.66 17.36
N ILE A 243 -0.65 11.02 16.21
CA ILE A 243 0.81 11.11 16.06
C ILE A 243 1.20 12.59 16.24
N SER A 244 1.85 12.88 17.36
CA SER A 244 2.30 14.26 17.67
C SER A 244 3.30 14.75 16.63
N GLY A 245 3.03 15.91 16.03
CA GLY A 245 3.81 16.48 14.94
C GLY A 245 3.69 15.72 13.61
N GLY A 246 2.92 14.65 13.57
CA GLY A 246 2.74 13.82 12.38
C GLY A 246 2.08 14.57 11.24
N THR A 247 2.54 14.29 10.02
CA THR A 247 2.09 14.92 8.77
C THR A 247 1.17 13.99 7.97
N HIS A 248 0.77 14.41 6.76
CA HIS A 248 -0.22 13.65 5.97
C HIS A 248 0.27 12.27 5.51
N ALA A 249 1.51 12.15 5.04
CA ALA A 249 1.98 10.93 4.37
C ALA A 249 3.16 10.26 5.05
N ALA A 250 4.07 11.03 5.67
CA ALA A 250 5.34 10.51 6.18
C ALA A 250 5.20 9.61 7.41
N ASP A 251 4.08 9.69 8.12
CA ASP A 251 3.87 8.96 9.38
C ASP A 251 3.22 7.59 9.23
N LEU A 252 3.05 7.11 8.01
CA LEU A 252 2.43 5.80 7.78
C LEU A 252 3.16 4.65 8.50
N PRO A 253 4.51 4.55 8.50
CA PRO A 253 5.21 3.53 9.30
C PRO A 253 4.84 3.59 10.78
N ASN A 254 4.85 4.78 11.36
CA ASN A 254 4.43 5.00 12.75
C ASN A 254 2.97 4.61 12.99
N ALA A 255 2.06 4.97 12.08
CA ALA A 255 0.66 4.59 12.15
C ALA A 255 0.49 3.07 12.14
N TYR A 256 1.19 2.38 11.25
CA TYR A 256 1.19 0.93 11.15
C TYR A 256 1.71 0.27 12.43
N ARG A 257 2.89 0.69 12.90
CA ARG A 257 3.50 0.19 14.13
C ARG A 257 2.58 0.36 15.34
N LEU A 258 2.08 1.57 15.58
CA LEU A 258 1.26 1.88 16.75
C LEU A 258 -0.07 1.10 16.74
N ALA A 259 -0.72 0.99 15.58
CA ALA A 259 -1.95 0.22 15.44
C ALA A 259 -1.71 -1.28 15.69
N LEU A 260 -0.65 -1.87 15.14
CA LEU A 260 -0.33 -3.28 15.37
C LEU A 260 0.03 -3.58 16.83
N ARG A 261 0.77 -2.70 17.50
CA ARG A 261 1.06 -2.84 18.92
C ARG A 261 -0.20 -2.90 19.76
N ARG A 262 -1.20 -2.05 19.46
CA ARG A 262 -2.50 -2.05 20.13
C ARG A 262 -3.33 -3.28 19.75
N LEU A 263 -3.36 -3.63 18.47
CA LEU A 263 -4.10 -4.80 17.97
C LEU A 263 -3.65 -6.10 18.63
N PHE A 264 -2.34 -6.30 18.76
CA PHE A 264 -1.76 -7.49 19.37
C PHE A 264 -1.47 -7.32 20.87
N ARG A 265 -1.84 -6.18 21.46
CA ARG A 265 -1.65 -5.87 22.89
C ARG A 265 -0.22 -6.10 23.38
N VAL A 266 0.73 -5.66 22.58
CA VAL A 266 2.14 -5.67 22.97
C VAL A 266 2.35 -4.59 24.03
N ALA A 267 2.94 -4.96 25.18
CA ALA A 267 3.25 -4.01 26.24
C ALA A 267 4.17 -2.89 25.74
N PRO A 268 4.06 -1.67 26.28
CA PRO A 268 4.88 -0.53 25.88
C PRO A 268 6.35 -0.71 26.18
#